data_09481d9548a1dc3ec796c1fb43bdeff9
#
_entry.id   09481d9548a1dc3ec796c1fb43bdeff9
#
_cell.length_a   1.000
_cell.length_b   1.000
_cell.length_c   1.000
_cell.angle_alpha   90.00
_cell.angle_beta   90.00
_cell.angle_gamma   90.00
#
_symmetry.space_group_name_H-M   'P 1'
#
loop_
_entity.id
_entity.type
_entity.pdbx_description
1 polymer ?
#
loop_
_entity_poly.entity_id
_entity_poly.type
_entity_poly.pdbx_seq_one_letter_code
_entity_poly.pdbx_strand_id
1 'polypeptide(L)'
;MMKKRGTIDTMKKILDLITEEMEQAFADAGYEKELARVTLSNRPDLCEYQCNGAMAGAKKYHKAPIMIAEEVVAKIPENGYISGAEAVKPGFINLKTNPAAVADYLNQMEADEKLGAEEVENPKTIVIDYGGPNVAKPLHVGHLRSAIIGESVKRITRFMGNKVVGDIHLGDWGYQMGLIITELKKRQPDLPYFDDNFTGEYPKEAPFTISDLEEIYPAASAKSKEDAAFMERAHNATLKLQSGDKACTAIWKHIMAVSKADLKKNYDKLDVHFDLWKKESDVQEYIPDMVSKLKEDGFAVSRSHRRTVPTSRRNTWNKPWAALESAKKSLAASSTAGRSQAR
;
A
#
# COMPACT_ATOMS: atom_id res chain seq x y z
N MET A 1 -29.07 1.97 -24.11
CA MET A 1 -28.21 1.97 -25.31
C MET A 1 -26.79 2.31 -24.84
N MET A 2 -25.97 1.31 -24.54
CA MET A 2 -24.57 1.53 -24.15
C MET A 2 -23.79 1.96 -25.38
N LYS A 3 -23.31 3.21 -25.42
CA LYS A 3 -22.30 3.63 -26.40
C LYS A 3 -21.06 2.76 -26.17
N LYS A 4 -20.67 2.00 -27.19
CA LYS A 4 -19.32 1.42 -27.26
C LYS A 4 -18.35 2.57 -27.08
N ARG A 5 -17.55 2.54 -25.98
CA ARG A 5 -16.36 3.39 -25.84
C ARG A 5 -15.46 3.02 -27.02
N GLY A 6 -15.26 3.98 -27.93
CA GLY A 6 -14.19 3.89 -28.92
C GLY A 6 -12.88 3.66 -28.18
N THR A 7 -11.98 2.94 -28.80
CA THR A 7 -10.57 2.84 -28.42
C THR A 7 -10.08 4.26 -28.15
N ILE A 8 -9.88 4.61 -26.88
CA ILE A 8 -9.18 5.83 -26.49
C ILE A 8 -7.75 5.56 -26.93
N ASP A 9 -7.28 6.25 -27.97
CA ASP A 9 -5.86 6.30 -28.30
C ASP A 9 -5.16 6.86 -27.06
N THR A 10 -4.49 5.99 -26.31
CA THR A 10 -3.72 6.39 -25.14
C THR A 10 -2.62 7.32 -25.59
N MET A 11 -2.52 8.47 -24.97
CA MET A 11 -1.50 9.46 -25.29
C MET A 11 -0.11 8.84 -25.08
N LYS A 12 0.72 8.78 -26.14
CA LYS A 12 2.08 8.25 -26.04
C LYS A 12 2.94 9.18 -25.19
N LYS A 13 3.88 8.61 -24.45
CA LYS A 13 4.86 9.42 -23.70
C LYS A 13 5.76 10.21 -24.67
N ILE A 14 6.15 11.40 -24.29
CA ILE A 14 7.04 12.23 -25.11
C ILE A 14 8.36 11.53 -25.44
N LEU A 15 8.88 10.69 -24.52
CA LEU A 15 10.08 9.88 -24.76
C LEU A 15 9.86 8.86 -25.89
N ASP A 16 8.67 8.25 -25.96
CA ASP A 16 8.33 7.28 -27.00
C ASP A 16 8.20 7.97 -28.36
N LEU A 17 7.59 9.18 -28.39
CA LEU A 17 7.48 9.99 -29.60
C LEU A 17 8.85 10.41 -30.14
N ILE A 18 9.75 10.87 -29.27
CA ILE A 18 11.13 11.20 -29.64
C ILE A 18 11.88 9.94 -30.11
N THR A 19 11.62 8.78 -29.48
CA THR A 19 12.23 7.52 -29.86
C THR A 19 11.76 7.09 -31.26
N GLU A 20 10.47 7.22 -31.58
CA GLU A 20 9.92 6.94 -32.91
C GLU A 20 10.54 7.82 -34.01
N GLU A 21 10.74 9.11 -33.74
CA GLU A 21 11.46 9.98 -34.67
C GLU A 21 12.90 9.53 -34.88
N MET A 22 13.59 9.12 -33.83
CA MET A 22 14.95 8.59 -33.95
C MET A 22 14.99 7.24 -34.65
N GLU A 23 14.01 6.35 -34.42
CA GLU A 23 13.87 5.08 -35.16
C GLU A 23 13.74 5.31 -36.65
N GLN A 24 12.92 6.32 -37.04
CA GLN A 24 12.79 6.70 -38.44
C GLN A 24 14.09 7.25 -39.01
N ALA A 25 14.79 8.13 -38.26
CA ALA A 25 16.07 8.69 -38.69
C ALA A 25 17.16 7.61 -38.89
N PHE A 26 17.21 6.59 -38.00
CA PHE A 26 18.10 5.43 -38.17
C PHE A 26 17.74 4.63 -39.43
N ALA A 27 16.45 4.35 -39.66
CA ALA A 27 15.99 3.64 -40.84
C ALA A 27 16.33 4.42 -42.12
N ASP A 28 16.11 5.72 -42.16
CA ASP A 28 16.38 6.58 -43.34
C ASP A 28 17.88 6.76 -43.58
N ALA A 29 18.73 6.56 -42.57
CA ALA A 29 20.17 6.50 -42.69
C ALA A 29 20.68 5.07 -43.09
N GLY A 30 19.79 4.08 -43.27
CA GLY A 30 20.13 2.72 -43.64
C GLY A 30 20.55 1.80 -42.48
N TYR A 31 20.18 2.18 -41.24
CA TYR A 31 20.47 1.43 -40.04
C TYR A 31 19.20 0.80 -39.45
N GLU A 32 19.38 -0.19 -38.57
CA GLU A 32 18.24 -0.80 -37.85
C GLU A 32 17.62 0.20 -36.89
N LYS A 33 16.29 0.34 -36.95
CA LYS A 33 15.52 1.23 -36.07
C LYS A 33 15.64 0.88 -34.60
N GLU A 34 15.82 -0.40 -34.28
CA GLU A 34 15.97 -0.92 -32.92
C GLU A 34 17.23 -0.40 -32.21
N LEU A 35 18.14 0.23 -32.95
CA LEU A 35 19.30 0.93 -32.39
C LEU A 35 18.93 2.27 -31.77
N ALA A 36 17.79 2.85 -32.10
CA ALA A 36 17.34 4.15 -31.59
C ALA A 36 16.97 4.10 -30.10
N ARG A 37 17.96 3.94 -29.24
CA ARG A 37 17.78 3.91 -27.78
C ARG A 37 17.91 5.31 -27.20
N VAL A 38 16.77 6.00 -27.06
CA VAL A 38 16.69 7.33 -26.46
C VAL A 38 16.49 7.20 -24.96
N THR A 39 17.20 8.02 -24.20
CA THR A 39 17.10 8.15 -22.74
C THR A 39 17.16 9.61 -22.32
N LEU A 40 16.68 9.93 -21.13
CA LEU A 40 16.93 11.22 -20.50
C LEU A 40 18.44 11.44 -20.37
N SER A 41 18.90 12.63 -20.69
CA SER A 41 20.30 12.98 -20.55
C SER A 41 20.72 13.11 -19.09
N ASN A 42 21.89 12.61 -18.75
CA ASN A 42 22.50 12.87 -17.44
C ASN A 42 23.16 14.27 -17.36
N ARG A 43 23.17 15.00 -18.47
CA ARG A 43 23.73 16.36 -18.61
C ARG A 43 22.68 17.30 -19.20
N PRO A 44 21.65 17.69 -18.38
CA PRO A 44 20.55 18.54 -18.83
C PRO A 44 21.02 19.95 -19.26
N ASP A 45 22.23 20.33 -18.88
CA ASP A 45 22.91 21.55 -19.35
C ASP A 45 23.31 21.50 -20.83
N LEU A 46 23.45 20.31 -21.41
CA LEU A 46 23.83 20.10 -22.82
C LEU A 46 22.64 19.72 -23.70
N CYS A 47 21.79 18.83 -23.23
CA CYS A 47 20.64 18.31 -23.96
C CYS A 47 19.62 17.66 -23.01
N GLU A 48 18.35 17.61 -23.40
CA GLU A 48 17.30 16.95 -22.61
C GLU A 48 17.32 15.43 -22.78
N TYR A 49 17.59 14.96 -24.01
CA TYR A 49 17.63 13.53 -24.33
C TYR A 49 18.93 13.15 -25.02
N GLN A 50 19.26 11.87 -24.96
CA GLN A 50 20.45 11.34 -25.58
C GLN A 50 20.17 9.97 -26.21
N CYS A 51 20.66 9.74 -27.43
CA CYS A 51 20.62 8.45 -28.08
C CYS A 51 22.02 7.83 -28.19
N ASN A 52 22.14 6.56 -27.79
CA ASN A 52 23.42 5.83 -27.76
C ASN A 52 23.52 4.76 -28.86
N GLY A 53 22.57 4.71 -29.79
CA GLY A 53 22.41 3.68 -30.80
C GLY A 53 23.60 3.53 -31.76
N ALA A 54 24.23 4.64 -32.12
CA ALA A 54 25.38 4.62 -33.03
C ALA A 54 26.56 3.80 -32.48
N MET A 55 26.79 3.84 -31.17
CA MET A 55 27.83 3.02 -30.53
C MET A 55 27.51 1.51 -30.62
N ALA A 56 26.22 1.14 -30.42
CA ALA A 56 25.80 -0.23 -30.54
C ALA A 56 25.89 -0.78 -31.97
N GLY A 57 25.59 0.07 -32.96
CA GLY A 57 25.66 -0.25 -34.40
C GLY A 57 27.09 -0.36 -34.96
N ALA A 58 28.07 0.29 -34.35
CA ALA A 58 29.42 0.44 -34.90
C ALA A 58 30.09 -0.91 -35.30
N LYS A 59 29.98 -1.91 -34.43
CA LYS A 59 30.54 -3.25 -34.69
C LYS A 59 29.80 -3.97 -35.82
N LYS A 60 28.50 -3.79 -35.90
CA LYS A 60 27.66 -4.49 -36.91
C LYS A 60 27.88 -3.91 -38.32
N TYR A 61 28.01 -2.59 -38.42
CA TYR A 61 28.13 -1.89 -39.69
C TYR A 61 29.60 -1.60 -40.07
N HIS A 62 30.56 -2.08 -39.27
CA HIS A 62 32.01 -1.84 -39.49
C HIS A 62 32.37 -0.37 -39.74
N LYS A 63 31.72 0.54 -38.98
CA LYS A 63 31.82 1.98 -39.15
C LYS A 63 32.13 2.63 -37.81
N ALA A 64 32.84 3.75 -37.81
CA ALA A 64 33.09 4.52 -36.61
C ALA A 64 31.76 5.01 -36.02
N PRO A 65 31.50 4.91 -34.69
CA PRO A 65 30.24 5.35 -34.09
C PRO A 65 29.86 6.78 -34.40
N ILE A 66 30.85 7.70 -34.44
CA ILE A 66 30.60 9.10 -34.73
C ILE A 66 30.08 9.30 -36.17
N MET A 67 30.54 8.54 -37.15
CA MET A 67 30.04 8.62 -38.53
C MET A 67 28.59 8.15 -38.63
N ILE A 68 28.23 7.08 -37.91
CA ILE A 68 26.85 6.64 -37.84
C ILE A 68 25.98 7.72 -37.21
N ALA A 69 26.45 8.34 -36.11
CA ALA A 69 25.73 9.40 -35.43
C ALA A 69 25.50 10.62 -36.35
N GLU A 70 26.52 11.06 -37.10
CA GLU A 70 26.43 12.17 -38.06
C GLU A 70 25.44 11.87 -39.19
N GLU A 71 25.45 10.64 -39.75
CA GLU A 71 24.52 10.24 -40.80
C GLU A 71 23.07 10.17 -40.29
N VAL A 72 22.85 9.72 -39.07
CA VAL A 72 21.51 9.67 -38.43
C VAL A 72 21.02 11.10 -38.16
N VAL A 73 21.86 11.96 -37.59
CA VAL A 73 21.50 13.38 -37.33
C VAL A 73 21.04 14.08 -38.60
N ALA A 74 21.69 13.81 -39.74
CA ALA A 74 21.30 14.39 -41.03
C ALA A 74 19.92 13.92 -41.56
N LYS A 75 19.29 12.92 -40.91
CA LYS A 75 17.98 12.37 -41.27
C LYS A 75 16.86 12.73 -40.32
N ILE A 76 17.16 13.44 -39.23
CA ILE A 76 16.15 13.87 -38.26
C ILE A 76 15.25 14.93 -38.91
N PRO A 77 13.90 14.80 -38.85
CA PRO A 77 12.96 15.74 -39.46
C PRO A 77 12.98 17.09 -38.75
N GLU A 78 12.85 18.18 -39.52
CA GLU A 78 12.90 19.56 -38.98
C GLU A 78 11.69 19.98 -38.18
N ASN A 79 10.53 19.31 -38.35
CA ASN A 79 9.24 19.71 -37.77
C ASN A 79 8.67 18.75 -36.75
N GLY A 80 9.54 17.96 -36.10
CA GLY A 80 9.12 16.97 -35.11
C GLY A 80 9.29 17.45 -33.66
N TYR A 81 9.39 16.46 -32.75
CA TYR A 81 9.68 16.73 -31.33
C TYR A 81 11.14 17.12 -31.06
N ILE A 82 12.03 16.94 -32.03
CA ILE A 82 13.46 17.28 -31.97
C ILE A 82 13.70 18.58 -32.71
N SER A 83 14.16 19.63 -32.02
CA SER A 83 14.54 20.90 -32.63
C SER A 83 16.03 21.04 -32.92
N GLY A 84 16.85 20.17 -32.35
CA GLY A 84 18.30 20.17 -32.54
C GLY A 84 18.90 18.83 -32.13
N ALA A 85 19.85 18.38 -32.93
CA ALA A 85 20.60 17.18 -32.69
C ALA A 85 22.08 17.37 -32.99
N GLU A 86 22.95 16.84 -32.14
CA GLU A 86 24.39 16.95 -32.27
C GLU A 86 25.07 15.60 -32.07
N ALA A 87 25.86 15.19 -33.04
CA ALA A 87 26.71 14.00 -32.93
C ALA A 87 27.96 14.31 -32.10
N VAL A 88 28.13 13.64 -30.97
CA VAL A 88 29.24 13.87 -30.04
C VAL A 88 30.06 12.61 -29.88
N LYS A 89 31.40 12.76 -29.92
CA LYS A 89 32.33 11.63 -29.73
C LYS A 89 32.09 10.95 -28.37
N PRO A 90 32.16 9.60 -28.29
CA PRO A 90 32.55 8.68 -29.38
C PRO A 90 31.43 8.27 -30.34
N GLY A 91 30.17 8.65 -30.14
CA GLY A 91 29.02 8.30 -30.99
C GLY A 91 27.70 8.52 -30.25
N PHE A 92 27.64 9.46 -29.34
CA PHE A 92 26.39 9.93 -28.72
C PHE A 92 25.68 10.88 -29.67
N ILE A 93 24.36 10.88 -29.65
CA ILE A 93 23.54 11.90 -30.29
C ILE A 93 22.80 12.64 -29.18
N ASN A 94 23.17 13.89 -28.97
CA ASN A 94 22.51 14.81 -28.03
C ASN A 94 21.29 15.40 -28.74
N LEU A 95 20.13 15.38 -28.08
CA LEU A 95 18.85 15.81 -28.63
C LEU A 95 18.29 16.97 -27.81
N LYS A 96 17.84 18.02 -28.48
CA LYS A 96 17.09 19.12 -27.91
C LYS A 96 15.64 19.05 -28.37
N THR A 97 14.72 19.24 -27.43
CA THR A 97 13.28 19.19 -27.72
C THR A 97 12.81 20.44 -28.45
N ASN A 98 11.80 20.26 -29.28
CA ASN A 98 11.12 21.36 -29.95
C ASN A 98 10.10 22.00 -28.97
N PRO A 99 10.31 23.26 -28.54
CA PRO A 99 9.40 23.88 -27.57
C PRO A 99 7.95 23.97 -28.04
N ALA A 100 7.71 24.19 -29.34
CA ALA A 100 6.34 24.25 -29.89
C ALA A 100 5.68 22.89 -29.83
N ALA A 101 6.36 21.81 -30.24
CA ALA A 101 5.81 20.44 -30.15
C ALA A 101 5.56 20.01 -28.70
N VAL A 102 6.44 20.41 -27.77
CA VAL A 102 6.23 20.17 -26.33
C VAL A 102 5.03 20.94 -25.79
N ALA A 103 4.83 22.20 -26.22
CA ALA A 103 3.66 22.98 -25.82
C ALA A 103 2.36 22.34 -26.33
N ASP A 104 2.33 21.89 -27.59
CA ASP A 104 1.17 21.19 -28.15
C ASP A 104 0.89 19.86 -27.41
N TYR A 105 1.94 19.12 -27.05
CA TYR A 105 1.84 17.92 -26.26
C TYR A 105 1.23 18.20 -24.87
N LEU A 106 1.66 19.27 -24.19
CA LEU A 106 1.12 19.67 -22.89
C LEU A 106 -0.35 20.11 -22.99
N ASN A 107 -0.74 20.82 -24.06
CA ASN A 107 -2.14 21.17 -24.32
C ASN A 107 -3.00 19.93 -24.52
N GLN A 108 -2.50 18.89 -25.18
CA GLN A 108 -3.19 17.60 -25.32
C GLN A 108 -3.32 16.89 -23.98
N MET A 109 -2.27 16.91 -23.14
CA MET A 109 -2.32 16.36 -21.78
C MET A 109 -3.38 17.06 -20.94
N GLU A 110 -3.46 18.39 -20.99
CA GLU A 110 -4.47 19.15 -20.23
C GLU A 110 -5.90 18.84 -20.67
N ALA A 111 -6.11 18.56 -21.95
CA ALA A 111 -7.40 18.18 -22.50
C ALA A 111 -7.82 16.73 -22.15
N ASP A 112 -6.91 15.90 -21.71
CA ASP A 112 -7.16 14.51 -21.31
C ASP A 112 -7.54 14.42 -19.82
N GLU A 113 -8.67 13.77 -19.49
CA GLU A 113 -9.11 13.55 -18.09
C GLU A 113 -8.06 12.81 -17.24
N LYS A 114 -7.20 12.03 -17.89
CA LYS A 114 -6.11 11.27 -17.25
C LYS A 114 -4.76 11.98 -17.31
N LEU A 115 -4.72 13.19 -17.83
CA LEU A 115 -3.49 13.96 -17.99
C LEU A 115 -2.37 13.18 -18.68
N GLY A 116 -2.71 12.40 -19.69
CA GLY A 116 -1.77 11.56 -20.43
C GLY A 116 -1.31 10.29 -19.71
N ALA A 117 -1.89 9.96 -18.54
CA ALA A 117 -1.57 8.71 -17.85
C ALA A 117 -2.25 7.51 -18.54
N GLU A 118 -1.44 6.51 -18.85
CA GLU A 118 -1.94 5.26 -19.43
C GLU A 118 -2.80 4.48 -18.43
N GLU A 119 -3.95 3.99 -18.87
CA GLU A 119 -4.72 3.02 -18.10
C GLU A 119 -4.08 1.64 -18.19
N VAL A 120 -4.16 0.87 -17.10
CA VAL A 120 -3.68 -0.51 -17.11
C VAL A 120 -4.53 -1.36 -18.07
N GLU A 121 -3.90 -2.12 -18.95
CA GLU A 121 -4.60 -2.98 -19.93
C GLU A 121 -5.45 -4.07 -19.25
N ASN A 122 -4.99 -4.59 -18.12
CA ASN A 122 -5.64 -5.66 -17.37
C ASN A 122 -5.94 -5.20 -15.94
N PRO A 123 -7.04 -4.47 -15.69
CA PRO A 123 -7.41 -3.97 -14.38
C PRO A 123 -7.53 -5.08 -13.33
N LYS A 124 -6.90 -4.88 -12.19
CA LYS A 124 -6.93 -5.81 -11.05
C LYS A 124 -7.83 -5.29 -9.95
N THR A 125 -8.36 -6.19 -9.13
CA THR A 125 -8.92 -5.82 -7.83
C THR A 125 -7.79 -5.88 -6.81
N ILE A 126 -7.49 -4.74 -6.20
CA ILE A 126 -6.37 -4.57 -5.25
C ILE A 126 -6.96 -4.14 -3.91
N VAL A 127 -6.63 -4.86 -2.85
CA VAL A 127 -6.94 -4.47 -1.47
C VAL A 127 -5.70 -3.81 -0.89
N ILE A 128 -5.88 -2.63 -0.30
CA ILE A 128 -4.82 -1.89 0.39
C ILE A 128 -5.25 -1.71 1.83
N ASP A 129 -4.53 -2.35 2.76
CA ASP A 129 -4.68 -2.17 4.20
C ASP A 129 -3.73 -1.08 4.67
N TYR A 130 -4.26 -0.03 5.28
CA TYR A 130 -3.47 1.11 5.76
C TYR A 130 -4.15 1.85 6.91
N GLY A 131 -3.36 2.58 7.69
CA GLY A 131 -3.86 3.43 8.77
C GLY A 131 -4.11 2.72 10.10
N GLY A 132 -4.39 1.45 10.15
CA GLY A 132 -4.83 0.57 11.24
C GLY A 132 -4.43 0.93 12.69
N PRO A 133 -5.06 1.92 13.36
CA PRO A 133 -4.76 2.25 14.74
C PRO A 133 -5.45 1.30 15.72
N ASN A 134 -4.87 1.20 16.90
CA ASN A 134 -5.59 0.61 18.02
C ASN A 134 -6.68 1.56 18.52
N VAL A 135 -7.86 1.03 18.83
CA VAL A 135 -8.95 1.83 19.44
C VAL A 135 -8.59 2.30 20.86
N ALA A 136 -9.32 3.29 21.35
CA ALA A 136 -9.10 3.92 22.66
C ALA A 136 -7.69 4.50 22.85
N LYS A 137 -7.04 4.87 21.78
CA LYS A 137 -5.75 5.58 21.77
C LYS A 137 -5.82 6.77 20.83
N PRO A 138 -5.21 7.92 21.19
CA PRO A 138 -5.13 9.04 20.27
C PRO A 138 -4.28 8.69 19.07
N LEU A 139 -4.64 9.25 17.92
CA LEU A 139 -3.80 9.20 16.75
C LEU A 139 -2.52 10.00 16.98
N HIS A 140 -1.40 9.47 16.54
CA HIS A 140 -0.13 10.18 16.53
C HIS A 140 0.45 10.20 15.11
N VAL A 141 1.49 10.98 14.90
CA VAL A 141 2.11 11.24 13.59
C VAL A 141 2.46 9.97 12.82
N GLY A 142 2.81 8.88 13.51
CA GLY A 142 3.08 7.59 12.88
C GLY A 142 1.85 6.99 12.18
N HIS A 143 0.67 7.10 12.79
CA HIS A 143 -0.60 6.65 12.19
C HIS A 143 -1.00 7.53 11.00
N LEU A 144 -0.84 8.86 11.14
CA LEU A 144 -1.17 9.82 10.08
C LEU A 144 -0.32 9.59 8.83
N ARG A 145 0.98 9.35 9.02
CA ARG A 145 1.89 9.04 7.89
C ARG A 145 1.45 7.80 7.11
N SER A 146 1.13 6.72 7.80
CA SER A 146 0.64 5.48 7.18
C SER A 146 -0.66 5.73 6.41
N ALA A 147 -1.60 6.48 7.01
CA ALA A 147 -2.88 6.80 6.39
C ALA A 147 -2.72 7.62 5.11
N ILE A 148 -1.90 8.68 5.13
CA ILE A 148 -1.66 9.56 3.97
C ILE A 148 -0.98 8.81 2.83
N ILE A 149 0.04 7.99 3.14
CA ILE A 149 0.74 7.19 2.13
C ILE A 149 -0.23 6.17 1.49
N GLY A 150 -0.98 5.43 2.31
CA GLY A 150 -1.94 4.44 1.83
C GLY A 150 -3.05 5.05 0.99
N GLU A 151 -3.60 6.19 1.40
CA GLU A 151 -4.61 6.94 0.65
C GLU A 151 -4.06 7.41 -0.70
N SER A 152 -2.82 7.93 -0.73
CA SER A 152 -2.17 8.36 -1.98
C SER A 152 -1.98 7.18 -2.94
N VAL A 153 -1.48 6.05 -2.45
CA VAL A 153 -1.31 4.82 -3.25
C VAL A 153 -2.67 4.34 -3.78
N LYS A 154 -3.72 4.33 -2.94
CA LYS A 154 -5.09 3.98 -3.35
C LYS A 154 -5.58 4.88 -4.49
N ARG A 155 -5.45 6.20 -4.35
CA ARG A 155 -5.89 7.17 -5.36
C ARG A 155 -5.14 7.01 -6.67
N ILE A 156 -3.81 6.90 -6.63
CA ILE A 156 -2.98 6.68 -7.82
C ILE A 156 -3.38 5.37 -8.51
N THR A 157 -3.52 4.29 -7.75
CA THR A 157 -3.87 2.98 -8.30
C THR A 157 -5.26 2.96 -8.94
N ARG A 158 -6.23 3.69 -8.36
CA ARG A 158 -7.55 3.90 -8.97
C ARG A 158 -7.49 4.76 -10.22
N PHE A 159 -6.70 5.83 -10.17
CA PHE A 159 -6.52 6.72 -11.31
C PHE A 159 -5.95 5.98 -12.52
N MET A 160 -5.05 5.01 -12.28
CA MET A 160 -4.50 4.13 -13.31
C MET A 160 -5.48 3.05 -13.83
N GLY A 161 -6.74 3.05 -13.38
CA GLY A 161 -7.79 2.18 -13.91
C GLY A 161 -8.02 0.87 -13.13
N ASN A 162 -7.30 0.62 -12.02
CA ASN A 162 -7.56 -0.55 -11.20
C ASN A 162 -8.79 -0.36 -10.29
N LYS A 163 -9.45 -1.48 -9.93
CA LYS A 163 -10.42 -1.50 -8.84
C LYS A 163 -9.70 -1.62 -7.52
N VAL A 164 -9.81 -0.61 -6.65
CA VAL A 164 -9.11 -0.62 -5.37
C VAL A 164 -10.09 -0.55 -4.21
N VAL A 165 -9.85 -1.39 -3.21
CA VAL A 165 -10.57 -1.42 -1.94
C VAL A 165 -9.59 -1.00 -0.85
N GLY A 166 -9.83 0.15 -0.22
CA GLY A 166 -9.08 0.63 0.93
C GLY A 166 -9.68 0.08 2.21
N ASP A 167 -8.90 -0.66 2.98
CA ASP A 167 -9.30 -1.21 4.27
C ASP A 167 -8.54 -0.53 5.40
N ILE A 168 -9.23 -0.30 6.51
CA ILE A 168 -8.61 0.03 7.80
C ILE A 168 -8.86 -1.14 8.75
N HIS A 169 -7.80 -1.69 9.32
CA HIS A 169 -7.88 -2.80 10.25
C HIS A 169 -7.60 -2.33 11.68
N LEU A 170 -8.66 -2.18 12.47
CA LEU A 170 -8.57 -1.62 13.83
C LEU A 170 -8.11 -2.69 14.83
N GLY A 171 -7.17 -2.32 15.71
CA GLY A 171 -6.79 -3.13 16.86
C GLY A 171 -7.79 -2.95 18.01
N ASP A 172 -8.72 -3.91 18.18
CA ASP A 172 -9.84 -3.81 19.11
C ASP A 172 -10.03 -5.03 20.02
N TRP A 173 -9.16 -6.04 19.91
CA TRP A 173 -9.43 -7.35 20.51
C TRP A 173 -8.34 -7.84 21.48
N GLY A 174 -7.29 -7.07 21.68
CA GLY A 174 -6.15 -7.46 22.49
C GLY A 174 -6.25 -7.09 23.96
N TYR A 175 -5.16 -7.31 24.70
CA TYR A 175 -4.99 -7.04 26.13
C TYR A 175 -5.34 -5.60 26.53
N GLN A 176 -5.23 -4.65 25.61
CA GLN A 176 -5.62 -3.26 25.84
C GLN A 176 -7.09 -3.12 26.23
N MET A 177 -7.99 -3.95 25.72
CA MET A 177 -9.40 -3.93 26.10
C MET A 177 -9.59 -4.35 27.55
N GLY A 178 -8.90 -5.40 27.99
CA GLY A 178 -8.92 -5.82 29.39
C GLY A 178 -8.36 -4.77 30.34
N LEU A 179 -7.31 -4.03 29.95
CA LEU A 179 -6.77 -2.92 30.71
C LEU A 179 -7.81 -1.82 30.93
N ILE A 180 -8.49 -1.42 29.87
CA ILE A 180 -9.52 -0.37 29.91
C ILE A 180 -10.71 -0.81 30.79
N ILE A 181 -11.21 -2.01 30.56
CA ILE A 181 -12.35 -2.56 31.35
C ILE A 181 -11.99 -2.62 32.83
N THR A 182 -10.77 -3.07 33.17
CA THR A 182 -10.34 -3.20 34.55
C THR A 182 -10.17 -1.85 35.24
N GLU A 183 -9.60 -0.85 34.56
CA GLU A 183 -9.46 0.50 35.12
C GLU A 183 -10.81 1.21 35.19
N LEU A 184 -11.70 1.02 34.23
CA LEU A 184 -13.06 1.55 34.24
C LEU A 184 -13.85 1.00 35.44
N LYS A 185 -13.78 -0.32 35.70
CA LYS A 185 -14.39 -0.94 36.90
C LYS A 185 -13.89 -0.30 38.20
N LYS A 186 -12.61 0.07 38.24
CA LYS A 186 -12.03 0.73 39.44
C LYS A 186 -12.54 2.17 39.60
N ARG A 187 -12.65 2.93 38.50
CA ARG A 187 -13.09 4.34 38.52
C ARG A 187 -14.58 4.50 38.71
N GLN A 188 -15.37 3.59 38.17
CA GLN A 188 -16.83 3.63 38.12
C GLN A 188 -17.42 2.25 38.49
N PRO A 189 -17.25 1.78 39.72
CA PRO A 189 -17.68 0.44 40.14
C PRO A 189 -19.19 0.22 40.09
N ASP A 190 -19.96 1.30 40.19
CA ASP A 190 -21.43 1.26 40.25
C ASP A 190 -22.12 1.14 38.88
N LEU A 191 -21.33 1.09 37.80
CA LEU A 191 -21.89 0.90 36.47
C LEU A 191 -22.53 -0.50 36.34
N PRO A 192 -23.68 -0.62 35.64
CA PRO A 192 -24.42 -1.88 35.51
C PRO A 192 -23.61 -3.00 34.85
N TYR A 193 -22.55 -2.68 34.13
CA TYR A 193 -21.63 -3.64 33.51
C TYR A 193 -20.80 -4.43 34.55
N PHE A 194 -20.71 -3.94 35.77
CA PHE A 194 -19.89 -4.52 36.86
C PHE A 194 -20.70 -5.15 37.98
N ASP A 195 -22.03 -5.11 37.87
CA ASP A 195 -22.96 -5.81 38.73
C ASP A 195 -23.23 -7.21 38.16
N ASP A 196 -22.74 -8.23 38.85
CA ASP A 196 -22.90 -9.64 38.45
C ASP A 196 -24.38 -10.08 38.48
N ASN A 197 -25.27 -9.34 39.15
CA ASN A 197 -26.70 -9.60 39.24
C ASN A 197 -27.54 -8.82 38.23
N PHE A 198 -26.91 -7.98 37.41
CA PHE A 198 -27.63 -7.17 36.44
C PHE A 198 -28.22 -8.00 35.31
N THR A 199 -29.54 -7.97 35.19
CA THR A 199 -30.31 -8.72 34.17
C THR A 199 -30.99 -7.82 33.15
N GLY A 200 -30.88 -6.50 33.27
CA GLY A 200 -31.48 -5.53 32.39
C GLY A 200 -30.74 -5.35 31.06
N GLU A 201 -31.26 -4.43 30.24
CA GLU A 201 -30.55 -3.97 29.05
C GLU A 201 -29.45 -2.96 29.46
N TYR A 202 -28.25 -3.13 28.91
CA TYR A 202 -27.18 -2.17 29.16
C TYR A 202 -27.49 -0.81 28.50
N PRO A 203 -27.04 0.31 29.12
CA PRO A 203 -27.24 1.65 28.58
C PRO A 203 -26.80 1.75 27.11
N LYS A 204 -27.56 2.50 26.32
CA LYS A 204 -27.23 2.78 24.91
C LYS A 204 -26.10 3.80 24.75
N GLU A 205 -26.00 4.71 25.73
CA GLU A 205 -24.97 5.74 25.76
C GLU A 205 -23.69 5.24 26.42
N ALA A 206 -22.54 5.64 25.89
CA ALA A 206 -21.26 5.29 26.47
C ALA A 206 -21.07 6.01 27.81
N PRO A 207 -20.60 5.31 28.87
CA PRO A 207 -20.35 5.93 30.18
C PRO A 207 -19.03 6.73 30.20
N PHE A 208 -18.40 6.96 29.07
CA PHE A 208 -17.14 7.67 28.92
C PHE A 208 -17.06 8.35 27.53
N THR A 209 -16.20 9.34 27.44
CA THR A 209 -15.82 10.03 26.21
C THR A 209 -14.50 9.52 25.67
N ILE A 210 -14.07 10.01 24.47
CA ILE A 210 -12.74 9.70 23.95
C ILE A 210 -11.64 10.25 24.87
N SER A 211 -11.82 11.42 25.45
CA SER A 211 -10.85 12.02 26.39
C SER A 211 -10.70 11.16 27.65
N ASP A 212 -11.77 10.58 28.17
CA ASP A 212 -11.68 9.64 29.28
C ASP A 212 -10.88 8.40 28.93
N LEU A 213 -11.05 7.86 27.71
CA LEU A 213 -10.27 6.70 27.23
C LEU A 213 -8.78 7.02 27.05
N GLU A 214 -8.46 8.25 26.64
CA GLU A 214 -7.08 8.75 26.54
C GLU A 214 -6.37 8.82 27.89
N GLU A 215 -7.11 9.00 28.98
CA GLU A 215 -6.57 8.94 30.35
C GLU A 215 -6.57 7.51 30.93
N ILE A 216 -7.64 6.76 30.72
CA ILE A 216 -7.84 5.42 31.27
C ILE A 216 -6.75 4.46 30.78
N TYR A 217 -6.49 4.45 29.47
CA TYR A 217 -5.57 3.47 28.90
C TYR A 217 -4.12 3.65 29.37
N PRO A 218 -3.49 4.85 29.32
CA PRO A 218 -2.13 5.02 29.82
C PRO A 218 -2.00 4.72 31.32
N ALA A 219 -2.99 5.13 32.12
CA ALA A 219 -3.02 4.85 33.57
C ALA A 219 -3.08 3.33 33.84
N ALA A 220 -3.96 2.61 33.13
CA ALA A 220 -4.08 1.15 33.25
C ALA A 220 -2.78 0.46 32.77
N SER A 221 -2.19 0.93 31.69
CA SER A 221 -0.95 0.36 31.14
C SER A 221 0.24 0.56 32.07
N ALA A 222 0.37 1.72 32.70
CA ALA A 222 1.41 1.99 33.71
C ALA A 222 1.21 1.07 34.91
N LYS A 223 -0.01 1.03 35.45
CA LYS A 223 -0.35 0.22 36.63
C LYS A 223 -0.11 -1.28 36.41
N SER A 224 -0.42 -1.80 35.22
CA SER A 224 -0.23 -3.23 34.93
C SER A 224 1.24 -3.68 34.96
N LYS A 225 2.19 -2.75 34.88
CA LYS A 225 3.63 -3.04 34.96
C LYS A 225 4.12 -3.12 36.43
N GLU A 226 3.40 -2.48 37.35
CA GLU A 226 3.78 -2.35 38.75
C GLU A 226 2.94 -3.26 39.66
N ASP A 227 1.70 -3.57 39.30
CA ASP A 227 0.74 -4.36 40.07
C ASP A 227 0.38 -5.65 39.31
N ALA A 228 0.99 -6.76 39.74
CA ALA A 228 0.72 -8.07 39.14
C ALA A 228 -0.73 -8.52 39.30
N ALA A 229 -1.42 -8.16 40.37
CA ALA A 229 -2.83 -8.49 40.58
C ALA A 229 -3.73 -7.68 39.64
N PHE A 230 -3.38 -6.41 39.34
CA PHE A 230 -4.08 -5.63 38.32
C PHE A 230 -3.86 -6.23 36.92
N MET A 231 -2.63 -6.62 36.59
CA MET A 231 -2.31 -7.28 35.32
C MET A 231 -3.13 -8.56 35.15
N GLU A 232 -3.24 -9.39 36.19
CA GLU A 232 -4.04 -10.63 36.12
C GLU A 232 -5.53 -10.33 35.91
N ARG A 233 -6.09 -9.34 36.60
CA ARG A 233 -7.48 -8.91 36.36
C ARG A 233 -7.70 -8.42 34.93
N ALA A 234 -6.76 -7.69 34.37
CA ALA A 234 -6.85 -7.23 32.98
C ALA A 234 -6.78 -8.39 31.97
N HIS A 235 -5.94 -9.40 32.20
CA HIS A 235 -5.94 -10.61 31.41
C HIS A 235 -7.28 -11.36 31.50
N ASN A 236 -7.83 -11.49 32.71
CA ASN A 236 -9.12 -12.14 32.90
C ASN A 236 -10.28 -11.36 32.24
N ALA A 237 -10.25 -10.03 32.27
CA ALA A 237 -11.23 -9.20 31.54
C ALA A 237 -11.11 -9.38 30.03
N THR A 238 -9.88 -9.50 29.48
CA THR A 238 -9.65 -9.81 28.07
C THR A 238 -10.23 -11.17 27.69
N LEU A 239 -9.98 -12.19 28.50
CA LEU A 239 -10.51 -13.55 28.27
C LEU A 239 -12.04 -13.56 28.34
N LYS A 240 -12.66 -12.87 29.30
CA LYS A 240 -14.12 -12.71 29.40
C LYS A 240 -14.68 -12.07 28.13
N LEU A 241 -14.09 -10.97 27.65
CA LEU A 241 -14.50 -10.33 26.40
C LEU A 241 -14.43 -11.30 25.22
N GLN A 242 -13.29 -11.99 25.07
CA GLN A 242 -13.07 -12.92 23.97
C GLN A 242 -13.95 -14.18 24.05
N SER A 243 -14.45 -14.51 25.25
CA SER A 243 -15.42 -15.60 25.47
C SER A 243 -16.87 -15.16 25.27
N GLY A 244 -17.12 -13.90 24.91
CA GLY A 244 -18.46 -13.39 24.64
C GLY A 244 -19.25 -12.97 25.89
N ASP A 245 -18.57 -12.65 27.02
CA ASP A 245 -19.23 -12.09 28.19
C ASP A 245 -20.06 -10.85 27.84
N LYS A 246 -21.32 -10.84 28.25
CA LYS A 246 -22.28 -9.78 27.84
C LYS A 246 -21.88 -8.40 28.30
N ALA A 247 -21.41 -8.27 29.55
CA ALA A 247 -21.01 -6.99 30.13
C ALA A 247 -19.76 -6.44 29.46
N CYS A 248 -18.71 -7.26 29.34
CA CYS A 248 -17.47 -6.88 28.63
C CYS A 248 -17.74 -6.54 27.17
N THR A 249 -18.61 -7.28 26.51
CA THR A 249 -19.01 -7.00 25.11
C THR A 249 -19.77 -5.68 24.98
N ALA A 250 -20.64 -5.34 25.93
CA ALA A 250 -21.37 -4.07 25.94
C ALA A 250 -20.40 -2.88 26.10
N ILE A 251 -19.46 -2.95 27.04
CA ILE A 251 -18.41 -1.93 27.21
C ILE A 251 -17.55 -1.81 25.95
N TRP A 252 -17.12 -2.94 25.37
CA TRP A 252 -16.34 -2.96 24.14
C TRP A 252 -17.07 -2.28 22.97
N LYS A 253 -18.39 -2.50 22.82
CA LYS A 253 -19.19 -1.80 21.81
C LYS A 253 -19.14 -0.28 21.98
N HIS A 254 -19.19 0.21 23.23
CA HIS A 254 -19.06 1.65 23.51
C HIS A 254 -17.66 2.18 23.17
N ILE A 255 -16.60 1.43 23.55
CA ILE A 255 -15.22 1.79 23.20
C ILE A 255 -15.10 1.91 21.68
N MET A 256 -15.64 0.93 20.93
CA MET A 256 -15.63 0.94 19.47
C MET A 256 -16.38 2.13 18.88
N ALA A 257 -17.59 2.42 19.38
CA ALA A 257 -18.41 3.53 18.88
C ALA A 257 -17.72 4.88 19.07
N VAL A 258 -17.22 5.16 20.28
CA VAL A 258 -16.53 6.40 20.62
C VAL A 258 -15.23 6.54 19.83
N SER A 259 -14.42 5.48 19.78
CA SER A 259 -13.14 5.50 19.06
C SER A 259 -13.32 5.66 17.54
N LYS A 260 -14.26 4.93 16.94
CA LYS A 260 -14.52 5.01 15.49
C LYS A 260 -15.01 6.39 15.08
N ALA A 261 -15.85 7.04 15.92
CA ALA A 261 -16.34 8.39 15.65
C ALA A 261 -15.20 9.41 15.64
N ASP A 262 -14.28 9.32 16.60
CA ASP A 262 -13.11 10.20 16.66
C ASP A 262 -12.13 9.93 15.51
N LEU A 263 -11.79 8.66 15.24
CA LEU A 263 -10.94 8.29 14.14
C LEU A 263 -11.49 8.82 12.80
N LYS A 264 -12.80 8.63 12.55
CA LYS A 264 -13.45 9.11 11.35
C LYS A 264 -13.33 10.63 11.21
N LYS A 265 -13.59 11.38 12.27
CA LYS A 265 -13.44 12.84 12.29
C LYS A 265 -12.03 13.31 11.91
N ASN A 266 -11.00 12.57 12.39
CA ASN A 266 -9.61 12.90 12.10
C ASN A 266 -9.22 12.54 10.67
N TYR A 267 -9.64 11.38 10.17
CA TYR A 267 -9.39 10.97 8.78
C TYR A 267 -10.13 11.84 7.76
N ASP A 268 -11.38 12.23 8.05
CA ASP A 268 -12.15 13.14 7.19
C ASP A 268 -11.42 14.50 7.03
N LYS A 269 -10.78 15.02 8.10
CA LYS A 269 -9.96 16.25 8.03
C LYS A 269 -8.72 16.10 7.12
N LEU A 270 -8.20 14.90 6.98
CA LEU A 270 -7.05 14.58 6.15
C LEU A 270 -7.45 14.15 4.74
N ASP A 271 -8.75 14.15 4.43
CA ASP A 271 -9.31 13.62 3.19
C ASP A 271 -8.88 12.14 2.94
N VAL A 272 -8.82 11.34 4.00
CA VAL A 272 -8.50 9.92 3.98
C VAL A 272 -9.80 9.13 4.16
N HIS A 273 -10.14 8.29 3.18
CA HIS A 273 -11.40 7.54 3.16
C HIS A 273 -11.16 6.04 2.98
N PHE A 274 -11.80 5.24 3.80
CA PHE A 274 -11.74 3.79 3.73
C PHE A 274 -13.06 3.22 3.18
N ASP A 275 -12.95 2.22 2.33
CA ASP A 275 -14.11 1.48 1.81
C ASP A 275 -14.59 0.44 2.83
N LEU A 276 -13.64 -0.14 3.58
CA LEU A 276 -13.92 -1.13 4.62
C LEU A 276 -13.33 -0.66 5.97
N TRP A 277 -14.10 -0.90 7.01
CA TRP A 277 -13.71 -0.69 8.40
C TRP A 277 -13.72 -2.04 9.11
N LYS A 278 -12.63 -2.77 8.97
CA LYS A 278 -12.40 -4.07 9.59
C LYS A 278 -11.67 -3.92 10.92
N LYS A 279 -11.61 -5.01 11.68
CA LYS A 279 -11.01 -5.04 13.00
C LYS A 279 -10.56 -6.47 13.38
N GLU A 280 -9.67 -6.57 14.36
CA GLU A 280 -9.14 -7.84 14.83
C GLU A 280 -10.26 -8.80 15.31
N SER A 281 -11.30 -8.26 15.95
CA SER A 281 -12.45 -9.08 16.40
C SER A 281 -13.23 -9.73 15.27
N ASP A 282 -13.21 -9.19 14.04
CA ASP A 282 -13.93 -9.75 12.90
C ASP A 282 -13.33 -11.09 12.42
N VAL A 283 -12.07 -11.39 12.78
CA VAL A 283 -11.39 -12.61 12.36
C VAL A 283 -11.30 -13.67 13.46
N GLN A 284 -11.84 -13.39 14.64
CA GLN A 284 -11.78 -14.29 15.80
C GLN A 284 -12.31 -15.70 15.50
N GLU A 285 -13.37 -15.81 14.73
CA GLU A 285 -14.00 -17.09 14.37
C GLU A 285 -13.09 -17.99 13.52
N TYR A 286 -12.16 -17.41 12.74
CA TYR A 286 -11.26 -18.17 11.86
C TYR A 286 -9.97 -18.64 12.57
N ILE A 287 -9.65 -18.06 13.74
CA ILE A 287 -8.38 -18.31 14.44
C ILE A 287 -8.23 -19.76 14.88
N PRO A 288 -9.24 -20.45 15.49
CA PRO A 288 -9.10 -21.82 15.94
C PRO A 288 -8.71 -22.78 14.82
N ASP A 289 -9.43 -22.73 13.70
CA ASP A 289 -9.18 -23.61 12.54
C ASP A 289 -7.83 -23.31 11.90
N MET A 290 -7.49 -22.04 11.75
CA MET A 290 -6.18 -21.62 11.23
C MET A 290 -5.03 -22.13 12.12
N VAL A 291 -5.17 -22.03 13.45
CA VAL A 291 -4.15 -22.49 14.40
C VAL A 291 -4.03 -24.02 14.36
N SER A 292 -5.15 -24.74 14.25
CA SER A 292 -5.15 -26.20 14.11
C SER A 292 -4.41 -26.63 12.86
N LYS A 293 -4.74 -26.01 11.72
CA LYS A 293 -4.08 -26.29 10.45
C LYS A 293 -2.58 -25.98 10.47
N LEU A 294 -2.17 -24.84 11.04
CA LEU A 294 -0.76 -24.49 11.18
C LEU A 294 0.03 -25.50 12.04
N LYS A 295 -0.62 -26.12 13.05
CA LYS A 295 -0.01 -27.19 13.85
C LYS A 295 0.10 -28.49 13.06
N GLU A 296 -0.95 -28.87 12.34
CA GLU A 296 -0.98 -30.07 11.48
C GLU A 296 0.09 -30.01 10.40
N ASP A 297 0.23 -28.85 9.75
CA ASP A 297 1.21 -28.61 8.70
C ASP A 297 2.65 -28.40 9.24
N GLY A 298 2.85 -28.44 10.57
CA GLY A 298 4.18 -28.28 11.22
C GLY A 298 4.72 -26.86 11.26
N PHE A 299 3.93 -25.84 10.87
CA PHE A 299 4.34 -24.43 10.94
C PHE A 299 4.24 -23.82 12.35
N ALA A 300 3.45 -24.42 13.22
CA ALA A 300 3.31 -24.02 14.62
C ALA A 300 3.46 -25.19 15.58
N VAL A 301 4.04 -24.91 16.77
CA VAL A 301 4.16 -25.89 17.86
C VAL A 301 3.59 -25.32 19.15
N SER A 302 2.85 -26.15 19.91
CA SER A 302 2.41 -25.78 21.26
C SER A 302 3.62 -25.63 22.17
N ARG A 303 3.83 -24.45 22.76
CA ARG A 303 4.78 -24.30 23.88
C ARG A 303 4.06 -24.63 25.18
N SER A 304 4.43 -25.72 25.84
CA SER A 304 4.03 -25.93 27.21
C SER A 304 4.63 -24.84 28.10
N HIS A 305 3.80 -24.21 28.95
CA HIS A 305 4.24 -23.18 29.89
C HIS A 305 5.32 -23.76 30.80
N ARG A 306 6.54 -23.40 30.60
CA ARG A 306 7.67 -23.17 31.52
C ARG A 306 9.01 -23.27 30.80
N ARG A 307 9.51 -22.11 30.37
CA ARG A 307 10.97 -21.85 30.36
C ARG A 307 11.17 -20.35 30.38
N THR A 308 11.75 -19.86 31.47
CA THR A 308 12.43 -18.57 31.51
C THR A 308 13.38 -18.47 30.33
N VAL A 309 13.14 -17.54 29.42
CA VAL A 309 13.98 -17.31 28.27
C VAL A 309 15.22 -16.55 28.73
N PRO A 310 16.43 -17.07 28.52
CA PRO A 310 17.63 -16.28 28.72
C PRO A 310 17.65 -15.10 27.77
N THR A 311 18.04 -13.94 28.27
CA THR A 311 18.03 -12.63 27.59
C THR A 311 18.99 -12.51 26.38
N SER A 312 19.62 -13.58 25.91
CA SER A 312 20.66 -13.58 24.87
C SER A 312 20.19 -13.93 23.44
N ARG A 313 18.88 -14.06 23.17
CA ARG A 313 18.38 -14.32 21.80
C ARG A 313 17.43 -13.24 21.30
N ARG A 314 17.95 -12.06 21.05
CA ARG A 314 17.20 -10.95 20.44
C ARG A 314 17.11 -10.97 18.90
N ASN A 315 17.61 -12.01 18.21
CA ASN A 315 17.76 -11.99 16.73
C ASN A 315 17.07 -13.13 15.97
N THR A 316 15.89 -13.60 16.41
CA THR A 316 15.16 -14.65 15.65
C THR A 316 13.82 -14.21 15.08
N TRP A 317 13.57 -12.91 14.90
CA TRP A 317 12.32 -12.39 14.35
C TRP A 317 12.20 -12.48 12.82
N ASN A 318 13.27 -12.86 12.11
CA ASN A 318 13.27 -12.92 10.64
C ASN A 318 12.84 -14.27 10.03
N LYS A 319 12.53 -15.30 10.84
CA LYS A 319 12.12 -16.62 10.31
C LYS A 319 10.63 -16.79 9.97
N PRO A 320 9.65 -16.12 10.63
CA PRO A 320 8.24 -16.29 10.28
C PRO A 320 7.88 -15.73 8.90
N TRP A 321 8.58 -14.67 8.45
CA TRP A 321 8.27 -13.99 7.18
C TRP A 321 8.64 -14.82 5.95
N ALA A 322 9.76 -15.52 5.98
CA ALA A 322 10.18 -16.43 4.90
C ALA A 322 9.24 -17.63 4.75
N ALA A 323 8.67 -18.13 5.85
CA ALA A 323 7.69 -19.21 5.84
C ALA A 323 6.35 -18.76 5.24
N LEU A 324 5.92 -17.52 5.51
CA LEU A 324 4.72 -16.93 4.94
C LEU A 324 4.83 -16.72 3.43
N GLU A 325 5.99 -16.31 2.94
CA GLU A 325 6.28 -16.19 1.51
C GLU A 325 6.29 -17.55 0.80
N SER A 326 6.82 -18.59 1.44
CA SER A 326 6.81 -19.96 0.92
C SER A 326 5.38 -20.51 0.84
N ALA A 327 4.55 -20.26 1.85
CA ALA A 327 3.14 -20.66 1.85
C ALA A 327 2.32 -19.93 0.77
N LYS A 328 2.58 -18.63 0.52
CA LYS A 328 1.96 -17.88 -0.58
C LYS A 328 2.32 -18.45 -1.96
N LYS A 329 3.57 -18.87 -2.16
CA LYS A 329 4.03 -19.50 -3.41
C LYS A 329 3.38 -20.89 -3.63
N SER A 330 3.19 -21.65 -2.56
CA SER A 330 2.52 -22.96 -2.62
C SER A 330 1.03 -22.84 -2.96
N LEU A 331 0.33 -21.86 -2.37
CA LEU A 331 -1.08 -21.56 -2.68
C LEU A 331 -1.28 -21.05 -4.12
N ALA A 332 -0.36 -20.26 -4.64
CA ALA A 332 -0.39 -19.79 -6.03
C ALA A 332 -0.14 -20.94 -7.02
N ALA A 333 0.74 -21.90 -6.71
CA ALA A 333 1.02 -23.06 -7.53
C ALA A 333 -0.14 -24.06 -7.59
N SER A 334 -0.88 -24.24 -6.46
CA SER A 334 -2.05 -25.13 -6.42
C SER A 334 -3.26 -24.56 -7.19
N SER A 335 -3.38 -23.24 -7.30
CA SER A 335 -4.46 -22.59 -8.07
C SER A 335 -4.23 -22.67 -9.58
N THR A 336 -2.98 -22.80 -10.04
CA THR A 336 -2.64 -22.99 -11.46
C THR A 336 -2.76 -24.44 -11.91
N ALA A 337 -2.53 -25.42 -11.03
CA ALA A 337 -2.67 -26.84 -11.34
C ALA A 337 -4.13 -27.30 -11.53
N GLY A 338 -5.10 -26.61 -10.88
CA GLY A 338 -6.54 -26.91 -11.01
C GLY A 338 -7.18 -26.44 -12.33
N ARG A 339 -6.50 -25.65 -13.16
CA ARG A 339 -7.01 -25.17 -14.45
C ARG A 339 -6.60 -26.00 -15.68
N SER A 340 -5.74 -26.98 -15.52
CA SER A 340 -5.27 -27.81 -16.66
C SER A 340 -5.98 -29.16 -16.82
N GLN A 341 -6.95 -29.50 -15.97
CA GLN A 341 -7.76 -30.74 -16.07
C GLN A 341 -9.22 -30.53 -16.49
N ALA A 342 -9.58 -29.32 -16.94
CA ALA A 342 -10.90 -29.04 -17.49
C ALA A 342 -10.77 -28.46 -18.92
N ARG A 343 -10.20 -29.26 -19.82
CA ARG A 343 -10.37 -29.15 -21.27
C ARG A 343 -10.41 -30.54 -21.87
#